data_11b93ec75d679a4b38b9074c1d66c884
#
_entry.id   11b93ec75d679a4b38b9074c1d66c884
#
_cell.length_a   1.000
_cell.length_b   1.000
_cell.length_c   1.000
_cell.angle_alpha   90.00
_cell.angle_beta   90.00
_cell.angle_gamma   90.00
#
_symmetry.space_group_name_H-M   'P 1'
#
loop_
_entity.id
_entity.type
_entity.pdbx_description
1 polymer ?
#
loop_
_entity_poly.entity_id
_entity_poly.type
_entity_poly.pdbx_seq_one_letter_code
_entity_poly.pdbx_strand_id
1 'polypeptide(L)'
;MRWFDGLRTNSISSFKKLTQLFCSRFITCSRVPQPLDSLLSMTMREGESVKSYAERYWEMFNEIDGDFDEVAIRTFKVGLPSEHGLRKSLTGKSVTSLRQLMDRVDKYKRIEDYQQQGKGKAKFVPQEMREFRSDRYNNNRPRRDYTEQQVSNKNQLVGVVF
;
A
#
# COMPACT_ATOMS: atom_id res chain seq x y z
N MET A 1 -35.33 -9.14 27.51
CA MET A 1 -34.81 -10.20 26.62
C MET A 1 -34.23 -11.29 27.49
N ARG A 2 -34.88 -12.46 27.56
CA ARG A 2 -34.51 -13.54 28.49
C ARG A 2 -33.71 -14.69 27.85
N TRP A 3 -33.05 -14.42 26.73
CA TRP A 3 -32.27 -15.43 26.02
C TRP A 3 -31.02 -15.86 26.81
N PHE A 4 -30.34 -14.93 27.44
CA PHE A 4 -29.17 -15.21 28.26
C PHE A 4 -29.48 -16.03 29.51
N ASP A 5 -30.69 -15.89 30.05
CA ASP A 5 -31.12 -16.62 31.27
C ASP A 5 -31.30 -18.12 31.04
N GLY A 6 -31.45 -18.51 29.76
CA GLY A 6 -31.56 -19.92 29.36
C GLY A 6 -30.23 -20.61 29.04
N LEU A 7 -29.12 -19.90 29.08
CA LEU A 7 -27.80 -20.48 28.82
C LEU A 7 -27.24 -21.17 30.08
N ARG A 8 -26.69 -22.38 29.90
CA ARG A 8 -26.02 -23.06 31.00
C ARG A 8 -24.82 -22.25 31.47
N THR A 9 -24.62 -22.21 32.78
CA THR A 9 -23.45 -21.59 33.42
C THR A 9 -22.17 -22.15 32.81
N ASN A 10 -21.21 -21.28 32.42
CA ASN A 10 -19.95 -21.64 31.78
C ASN A 10 -20.06 -22.26 30.37
N SER A 11 -21.23 -22.14 29.68
CA SER A 11 -21.36 -22.64 28.30
C SER A 11 -20.65 -21.78 27.26
N ILE A 12 -20.24 -20.55 27.63
CA ILE A 12 -19.59 -19.58 26.72
C ILE A 12 -18.12 -19.48 27.13
N SER A 13 -17.26 -20.15 26.39
CA SER A 13 -15.80 -20.11 26.59
C SER A 13 -15.09 -19.06 25.75
N SER A 14 -15.76 -18.51 24.72
CA SER A 14 -15.18 -17.53 23.81
C SER A 14 -16.26 -16.70 23.12
N PHE A 15 -15.88 -15.54 22.58
CA PHE A 15 -16.77 -14.72 21.77
C PHE A 15 -17.33 -15.48 20.56
N LYS A 16 -16.52 -16.30 19.90
CA LYS A 16 -16.96 -17.17 18.80
C LYS A 16 -18.08 -18.11 19.23
N LYS A 17 -17.96 -18.70 20.42
CA LYS A 17 -19.00 -19.58 20.97
C LYS A 17 -20.29 -18.84 21.28
N LEU A 18 -20.17 -17.64 21.84
CA LEU A 18 -21.32 -16.75 22.06
C LEU A 18 -22.04 -16.44 20.76
N THR A 19 -21.31 -16.05 19.73
CA THR A 19 -21.88 -15.70 18.42
C THR A 19 -22.57 -16.90 17.78
N GLN A 20 -21.97 -18.08 17.84
CA GLN A 20 -22.57 -19.32 17.33
C GLN A 20 -23.90 -19.65 18.03
N LEU A 21 -23.94 -19.55 19.35
CA LEU A 21 -25.16 -19.79 20.13
C LEU A 21 -26.24 -18.75 19.85
N PHE A 22 -25.84 -17.51 19.66
CA PHE A 22 -26.75 -16.43 19.27
C PHE A 22 -27.30 -16.66 17.86
N CYS A 23 -26.44 -16.95 16.88
CA CYS A 23 -26.86 -17.18 15.50
C CYS A 23 -27.73 -18.44 15.36
N SER A 24 -27.45 -19.52 16.10
CA SER A 24 -28.29 -20.74 16.08
C SER A 24 -29.72 -20.49 16.62
N ARG A 25 -29.88 -19.49 17.49
CA ARG A 25 -31.20 -19.14 18.05
C ARG A 25 -31.96 -18.15 17.17
N PHE A 26 -31.24 -17.25 16.51
CA PHE A 26 -31.84 -16.21 15.66
C PHE A 26 -31.52 -16.54 14.19
N ILE A 27 -32.49 -17.12 13.49
CA ILE A 27 -32.38 -17.59 12.08
C ILE A 27 -31.84 -16.50 11.12
N THR A 28 -32.02 -15.24 11.47
CA THR A 28 -31.49 -14.08 10.70
C THR A 28 -29.96 -14.05 10.60
N CYS A 29 -29.24 -14.83 11.43
CA CYS A 29 -27.78 -14.95 11.40
C CYS A 29 -27.29 -16.20 10.64
N SER A 30 -28.19 -17.01 10.09
CA SER A 30 -27.82 -18.19 9.29
C SER A 30 -27.39 -17.78 7.90
N ARG A 31 -26.19 -17.17 7.78
CA ARG A 31 -25.52 -17.10 6.47
C ARG A 31 -25.07 -18.49 6.11
N VAL A 32 -25.40 -18.91 4.90
CA VAL A 32 -24.84 -20.16 4.33
C VAL A 32 -23.33 -19.97 4.23
N PRO A 33 -22.50 -20.79 4.88
CA PRO A 33 -21.06 -20.68 4.78
C PRO A 33 -20.65 -20.77 3.32
N GLN A 34 -19.88 -19.79 2.85
CA GLN A 34 -19.37 -19.82 1.48
C GLN A 34 -18.23 -20.85 1.38
N PRO A 35 -18.17 -21.63 0.30
CA PRO A 35 -17.06 -22.56 0.10
C PRO A 35 -15.75 -21.78 -0.15
N LEU A 36 -14.64 -22.36 0.30
CA LEU A 36 -13.29 -21.79 0.12
C LEU A 36 -12.96 -21.51 -1.36
N ASP A 37 -13.54 -22.30 -2.27
CA ASP A 37 -13.38 -22.13 -3.73
C ASP A 37 -13.85 -20.76 -4.22
N SER A 38 -14.78 -20.12 -3.52
CA SER A 38 -15.23 -18.78 -3.84
C SER A 38 -14.11 -17.74 -3.74
N LEU A 39 -13.18 -17.90 -2.79
CA LEU A 39 -11.99 -17.04 -2.71
C LEU A 39 -11.00 -17.31 -3.84
N LEU A 40 -10.87 -18.56 -4.26
CA LEU A 40 -9.93 -18.95 -5.33
C LEU A 40 -10.34 -18.38 -6.68
N SER A 41 -11.64 -18.19 -6.90
CA SER A 41 -12.20 -17.62 -8.13
C SER A 41 -12.22 -16.09 -8.14
N MET A 42 -11.97 -15.46 -6.98
CA MET A 42 -12.07 -14.00 -6.87
C MET A 42 -10.85 -13.30 -7.47
N THR A 43 -11.12 -12.48 -8.49
CA THR A 43 -10.12 -11.65 -9.17
C THR A 43 -10.52 -10.18 -9.16
N MET A 44 -9.53 -9.31 -9.18
CA MET A 44 -9.71 -7.87 -9.37
C MET A 44 -10.17 -7.59 -10.81
N ARG A 45 -11.22 -6.80 -10.96
CA ARG A 45 -11.81 -6.46 -12.24
C ARG A 45 -11.00 -5.37 -12.95
N GLU A 46 -11.14 -5.28 -14.25
CA GLU A 46 -10.52 -4.20 -15.00
C GLU A 46 -11.08 -2.83 -14.57
N GLY A 47 -10.18 -1.90 -14.27
CA GLY A 47 -10.55 -0.57 -13.75
C GLY A 47 -11.02 -0.53 -12.30
N GLU A 48 -11.06 -1.67 -11.60
CA GLU A 48 -11.40 -1.72 -10.18
C GLU A 48 -10.26 -1.13 -9.33
N SER A 49 -10.61 -0.35 -8.28
CA SER A 49 -9.63 0.14 -7.33
C SER A 49 -9.22 -0.95 -6.33
N VAL A 50 -8.01 -0.83 -5.75
CA VAL A 50 -7.56 -1.71 -4.65
C VAL A 50 -8.55 -1.68 -3.49
N LYS A 51 -9.16 -0.53 -3.25
CA LYS A 51 -10.16 -0.37 -2.19
C LYS A 51 -11.37 -1.27 -2.43
N SER A 52 -12.01 -1.16 -3.60
CA SER A 52 -13.21 -1.94 -3.95
C SER A 52 -12.93 -3.45 -3.99
N TYR A 53 -11.78 -3.84 -4.58
CA TYR A 53 -11.36 -5.23 -4.59
C TYR A 53 -11.16 -5.78 -3.18
N ALA A 54 -10.47 -5.04 -2.30
CA ALA A 54 -10.22 -5.46 -0.93
C ALA A 54 -11.53 -5.58 -0.11
N GLU A 55 -12.45 -4.61 -0.23
CA GLU A 55 -13.76 -4.66 0.44
C GLU A 55 -14.52 -5.92 0.05
N ARG A 56 -14.67 -6.17 -1.23
CA ARG A 56 -15.35 -7.36 -1.77
C ARG A 56 -14.66 -8.67 -1.36
N TYR A 57 -13.33 -8.68 -1.29
CA TYR A 57 -12.56 -9.81 -0.86
C TYR A 57 -12.79 -10.14 0.61
N TRP A 58 -12.77 -9.12 1.49
CA TRP A 58 -12.99 -9.31 2.92
C TRP A 58 -14.43 -9.67 3.27
N GLU A 59 -15.40 -9.17 2.54
CA GLU A 59 -16.80 -9.61 2.68
C GLU A 59 -16.91 -11.12 2.46
N MET A 60 -16.34 -11.61 1.35
CA MET A 60 -16.34 -13.06 1.04
C MET A 60 -15.54 -13.86 2.08
N PHE A 61 -14.37 -13.40 2.47
CA PHE A 61 -13.53 -14.08 3.46
C PHE A 61 -14.22 -14.24 4.81
N ASN A 62 -14.95 -13.21 5.26
CA ASN A 62 -15.68 -13.24 6.53
C ASN A 62 -16.88 -14.18 6.52
N GLU A 63 -17.35 -14.61 5.36
CA GLU A 63 -18.43 -15.60 5.22
C GLU A 63 -17.93 -17.06 5.29
N ILE A 64 -16.61 -17.25 5.24
CA ILE A 64 -15.99 -18.58 5.30
C ILE A 64 -15.65 -18.90 6.75
N ASP A 65 -16.13 -20.06 7.22
CA ASP A 65 -15.83 -20.57 8.55
C ASP A 65 -14.46 -21.27 8.55
N GLY A 66 -13.56 -20.83 9.41
CA GLY A 66 -12.26 -21.46 9.62
C GLY A 66 -11.13 -20.47 9.81
N ASP A 67 -9.92 -21.00 10.03
CA ASP A 67 -8.68 -20.24 10.11
C ASP A 67 -7.86 -20.51 8.84
N PHE A 68 -8.03 -19.66 7.85
CA PHE A 68 -7.43 -19.81 6.52
C PHE A 68 -6.54 -18.60 6.15
N ASP A 69 -5.89 -18.01 7.13
CA ASP A 69 -5.07 -16.81 6.95
C ASP A 69 -4.04 -16.94 5.81
N GLU A 70 -3.34 -18.07 5.77
CA GLU A 70 -2.34 -18.30 4.71
C GLU A 70 -2.98 -18.40 3.32
N VAL A 71 -4.12 -19.09 3.24
CA VAL A 71 -4.87 -19.22 1.98
C VAL A 71 -5.37 -17.86 1.54
N ALA A 72 -5.90 -17.07 2.48
CA ALA A 72 -6.36 -15.70 2.20
C ALA A 72 -5.24 -14.82 1.64
N ILE A 73 -4.06 -14.83 2.25
CA ILE A 73 -2.92 -14.05 1.76
C ILE A 73 -2.54 -14.46 0.33
N ARG A 74 -2.53 -15.76 0.08
CA ARG A 74 -2.16 -16.32 -1.23
C ARG A 74 -3.19 -15.99 -2.30
N THR A 75 -4.47 -16.21 -2.03
CA THR A 75 -5.57 -16.00 -2.98
C THR A 75 -5.76 -14.51 -3.26
N PHE A 76 -5.69 -13.64 -2.24
CA PHE A 76 -5.71 -12.19 -2.44
C PHE A 76 -4.62 -11.74 -3.42
N LYS A 77 -3.38 -12.22 -3.23
CA LYS A 77 -2.26 -11.88 -4.11
C LYS A 77 -2.48 -12.36 -5.53
N VAL A 78 -2.96 -13.60 -5.70
CA VAL A 78 -3.19 -14.20 -7.03
C VAL A 78 -4.33 -13.49 -7.76
N GLY A 79 -5.35 -13.06 -7.05
CA GLY A 79 -6.49 -12.34 -7.61
C GLY A 79 -6.16 -10.93 -8.14
N LEU A 80 -5.01 -10.35 -7.78
CA LEU A 80 -4.55 -9.09 -8.35
C LEU A 80 -3.95 -9.31 -9.76
N PRO A 81 -4.11 -8.36 -10.71
CA PRO A 81 -3.45 -8.41 -12.02
C PRO A 81 -1.92 -8.52 -11.88
N SER A 82 -1.26 -9.23 -12.80
CA SER A 82 0.19 -9.46 -12.77
C SER A 82 1.00 -8.17 -12.74
N GLU A 83 0.53 -7.17 -13.48
CA GLU A 83 1.20 -5.87 -13.61
C GLU A 83 0.92 -4.92 -12.44
N HIS A 84 -0.03 -5.26 -11.58
CA HIS A 84 -0.43 -4.39 -10.48
C HIS A 84 0.70 -4.19 -9.46
N GLY A 85 0.94 -2.94 -9.07
CA GLY A 85 2.02 -2.57 -8.14
C GLY A 85 1.94 -3.28 -6.79
N LEU A 86 0.73 -3.46 -6.23
CA LEU A 86 0.50 -4.20 -4.99
C LEU A 86 0.91 -5.67 -5.14
N ARG A 87 0.58 -6.34 -6.27
CA ARG A 87 1.00 -7.72 -6.51
C ARG A 87 2.52 -7.86 -6.57
N LYS A 88 3.20 -6.96 -7.28
CA LYS A 88 4.68 -6.90 -7.33
C LYS A 88 5.28 -6.71 -5.93
N SER A 89 4.70 -5.82 -5.12
CA SER A 89 5.11 -5.58 -3.74
C SER A 89 4.93 -6.81 -2.84
N LEU A 90 3.80 -7.53 -2.95
CA LEU A 90 3.52 -8.74 -2.17
C LEU A 90 4.38 -9.93 -2.62
N THR A 91 4.86 -9.92 -3.86
CA THR A 91 5.78 -10.95 -4.38
C THR A 91 7.21 -10.68 -3.96
N GLY A 92 7.67 -9.44 -4.03
CA GLY A 92 9.05 -9.06 -3.65
C GLY A 92 9.31 -9.14 -2.14
N LYS A 93 8.33 -8.79 -1.33
CA LYS A 93 8.39 -8.94 0.13
C LYS A 93 7.14 -9.66 0.60
N SER A 94 7.27 -10.95 0.86
CA SER A 94 6.17 -11.79 1.34
C SER A 94 5.60 -11.27 2.66
N VAL A 95 4.29 -11.45 2.85
CA VAL A 95 3.58 -11.21 4.10
C VAL A 95 3.19 -12.54 4.71
N THR A 96 3.25 -12.63 6.03
CA THR A 96 3.01 -13.87 6.79
C THR A 96 1.76 -13.79 7.67
N SER A 97 1.13 -12.62 7.75
CA SER A 97 -0.10 -12.43 8.52
C SER A 97 -1.08 -11.53 7.78
N LEU A 98 -2.37 -11.70 8.07
CA LEU A 98 -3.43 -10.84 7.52
C LEU A 98 -3.21 -9.37 7.88
N ARG A 99 -2.72 -9.09 9.08
CA ARG A 99 -2.42 -7.71 9.48
C ARG A 99 -1.40 -7.06 8.56
N GLN A 100 -0.30 -7.75 8.26
CA GLN A 100 0.70 -7.23 7.31
C GLN A 100 0.14 -7.06 5.91
N LEU A 101 -0.78 -7.94 5.49
CA LEU A 101 -1.48 -7.79 4.22
C LEU A 101 -2.35 -6.53 4.22
N MET A 102 -3.16 -6.33 5.26
CA MET A 102 -4.02 -5.15 5.41
C MET A 102 -3.22 -3.85 5.42
N ASP A 103 -2.14 -3.77 6.19
CA ASP A 103 -1.25 -2.60 6.23
C ASP A 103 -0.71 -2.26 4.84
N ARG A 104 -0.37 -3.29 4.05
CA ARG A 104 0.12 -3.10 2.68
C ARG A 104 -0.99 -2.66 1.73
N VAL A 105 -2.17 -3.24 1.83
CA VAL A 105 -3.36 -2.84 1.08
C VAL A 105 -3.70 -1.37 1.35
N ASP A 106 -3.73 -0.96 2.61
CA ASP A 106 -4.03 0.43 2.99
C ASP A 106 -3.01 1.43 2.47
N LYS A 107 -1.74 1.04 2.42
CA LYS A 107 -0.71 1.87 1.76
C LYS A 107 -1.03 2.09 0.28
N TYR A 108 -1.45 1.05 -0.44
CA TYR A 108 -1.78 1.16 -1.86
C TYR A 108 -3.09 1.90 -2.12
N LYS A 109 -4.09 1.76 -1.26
CA LYS A 109 -5.30 2.59 -1.29
C LYS A 109 -4.96 4.09 -1.25
N ARG A 110 -4.08 4.49 -0.31
CA ARG A 110 -3.62 5.88 -0.21
C ARG A 110 -2.88 6.34 -1.48
N ILE A 111 -2.04 5.48 -2.07
CA ILE A 111 -1.33 5.82 -3.31
C ILE A 111 -2.32 6.06 -4.45
N GLU A 112 -3.35 5.22 -4.61
CA GLU A 112 -4.40 5.40 -5.61
C GLU A 112 -5.19 6.69 -5.38
N ASP A 113 -5.57 6.99 -4.13
CA ASP A 113 -6.26 8.22 -3.77
C ASP A 113 -5.44 9.46 -4.14
N TYR A 114 -4.14 9.47 -3.85
CA TYR A 114 -3.24 10.56 -4.24
C TYR A 114 -3.13 10.71 -5.76
N GLN A 115 -3.06 9.61 -6.49
CA GLN A 115 -3.00 9.65 -7.96
C GLN A 115 -4.28 10.21 -8.57
N GLN A 116 -5.44 9.86 -8.02
CA GLN A 116 -6.74 10.38 -8.46
C GLN A 116 -6.87 11.87 -8.16
N GLN A 117 -6.47 12.31 -6.97
CA GLN A 117 -6.48 13.74 -6.61
C GLN A 117 -5.49 14.55 -7.45
N GLY A 118 -4.33 13.99 -7.80
CA GLY A 118 -3.33 14.64 -8.67
C GLY A 118 -3.84 14.84 -10.10
N LYS A 119 -4.59 13.91 -10.65
CA LYS A 119 -5.20 14.02 -11.98
C LYS A 119 -6.27 15.12 -12.04
N GLY A 120 -6.98 15.37 -10.93
CA GLY A 120 -7.97 16.45 -10.83
C GLY A 120 -7.35 17.85 -10.79
N LYS A 121 -6.17 18.01 -10.23
CA LYS A 121 -5.47 19.30 -10.11
C LYS A 121 -4.66 19.71 -11.35
N ALA A 122 -4.34 18.78 -12.24
CA ALA A 122 -3.58 19.06 -13.47
C ALA A 122 -4.40 19.80 -14.55
N LYS A 123 -5.70 20.00 -14.37
CA LYS A 123 -6.58 20.70 -15.33
C LYS A 123 -6.75 22.20 -15.08
N PHE A 124 -6.18 22.75 -14.01
CA PHE A 124 -6.32 24.17 -13.69
C PHE A 124 -4.97 24.83 -13.40
N VAL A 125 -4.09 24.84 -14.38
CA VAL A 125 -3.01 25.81 -14.45
C VAL A 125 -3.44 26.85 -15.48
N PRO A 126 -3.81 28.08 -15.06
CA PRO A 126 -4.09 29.16 -16.00
C PRO A 126 -2.91 29.32 -16.93
N GLN A 127 -3.17 29.46 -18.21
CA GLN A 127 -2.17 29.59 -19.29
C GLN A 127 -1.22 30.78 -19.05
N GLU A 128 -1.65 31.77 -18.27
CA GLU A 128 -0.86 32.93 -17.88
C GLU A 128 0.36 32.66 -16.98
N MET A 129 0.39 31.51 -16.25
CA MET A 129 1.56 31.17 -15.43
C MET A 129 2.67 30.47 -16.20
N ARG A 130 2.48 30.10 -17.45
CA ARG A 130 3.53 29.45 -18.27
C ARG A 130 4.53 30.44 -18.83
N GLU A 131 4.16 31.72 -19.02
CA GLU A 131 5.05 32.72 -19.57
C GLU A 131 6.06 33.26 -18.54
N PHE A 132 5.75 33.22 -17.23
CA PHE A 132 6.65 33.70 -16.19
C PHE A 132 7.78 32.74 -15.78
N ARG A 133 7.83 31.53 -16.32
CA ARG A 133 8.85 30.52 -15.95
C ARG A 133 10.02 30.43 -16.93
N SER A 134 9.96 31.02 -18.10
CA SER A 134 11.06 30.94 -19.08
C SER A 134 12.18 31.97 -18.85
N ASP A 135 11.92 33.06 -18.12
CA ASP A 135 12.90 34.14 -17.97
C ASP A 135 13.86 34.02 -16.79
N ARG A 136 13.75 32.99 -15.96
CA ARG A 136 14.61 32.81 -14.76
C ARG A 136 15.85 31.95 -14.97
N TYR A 137 16.09 31.42 -16.16
CA TYR A 137 17.25 30.54 -16.42
C TYR A 137 18.20 31.06 -17.50
N ASN A 138 18.26 32.40 -17.70
CA ASN A 138 19.31 32.99 -18.51
C ASN A 138 20.33 33.73 -17.60
N ASN A 139 20.97 32.95 -16.71
CA ASN A 139 22.14 33.44 -15.99
C ASN A 139 23.38 33.15 -16.83
N ASN A 140 23.68 34.05 -17.78
CA ASN A 140 25.01 34.23 -18.30
C ASN A 140 25.91 34.70 -17.15
N ARG A 141 26.50 33.79 -16.41
CA ARG A 141 27.67 34.10 -15.60
C ARG A 141 28.87 34.12 -16.52
N PRO A 142 29.64 35.25 -16.63
CA PRO A 142 30.88 35.24 -17.35
C PRO A 142 31.85 34.27 -16.65
N ARG A 143 32.47 33.38 -17.44
CA ARG A 143 33.60 32.56 -17.00
C ARG A 143 34.68 33.49 -16.49
N ARG A 144 35.09 33.37 -15.25
CA ARG A 144 36.34 33.92 -14.75
C ARG A 144 37.45 33.08 -15.32
N ASP A 145 38.21 33.66 -16.24
CA ASP A 145 39.50 33.15 -16.67
C ASP A 145 40.46 33.24 -15.50
N TYR A 146 40.86 32.12 -14.97
CA TYR A 146 42.01 32.00 -14.09
C TYR A 146 43.25 31.95 -14.97
N THR A 147 43.86 33.13 -15.17
CA THR A 147 45.22 33.22 -15.72
C THR A 147 46.18 32.72 -14.64
N GLU A 148 46.87 31.64 -14.91
CA GLU A 148 48.00 31.15 -14.16
C GLU A 148 49.08 32.20 -14.17
N GLN A 149 49.36 32.84 -13.03
CA GLN A 149 50.62 33.54 -12.82
C GLN A 149 51.64 32.53 -12.29
N GLN A 150 52.48 32.04 -13.18
CA GLN A 150 53.78 31.45 -12.84
C GLN A 150 54.64 32.51 -12.16
N VAL A 151 54.82 32.39 -10.86
CA VAL A 151 55.92 33.07 -10.19
C VAL A 151 57.13 32.15 -10.11
N SER A 152 58.04 32.44 -11.02
CA SER A 152 59.40 32.00 -11.01
C SER A 152 60.09 32.54 -9.76
N ASN A 153 60.57 31.68 -8.87
CA ASN A 153 61.58 32.04 -7.88
C ASN A 153 62.80 31.16 -8.06
N LYS A 154 63.72 31.75 -8.79
CA LYS A 154 65.16 31.40 -8.74
C LYS A 154 65.76 31.92 -7.45
N ASN A 155 66.82 31.25 -7.06
CA ASN A 155 67.93 31.61 -6.14
C ASN A 155 67.72 31.11 -4.70
N GLN A 156 68.70 30.53 -4.02
CA GLN A 156 70.18 30.48 -4.16
C GLN A 156 70.67 29.45 -3.14
N LEU A 157 71.50 28.55 -3.56
CA LEU A 157 72.81 28.19 -3.05
C LEU A 157 73.23 28.85 -1.71
N VAL A 158 73.68 28.05 -0.82
CA VAL A 158 74.92 28.06 0.02
C VAL A 158 74.77 26.88 0.98
N GLY A 159 75.46 25.74 1.05
CA GLY A 159 76.85 25.51 1.21
C GLY A 159 77.25 25.64 2.67
N VAL A 160 77.61 24.50 3.33
CA VAL A 160 78.64 24.27 4.35
C VAL A 160 78.42 22.89 4.97
N VAL A 161 79.20 21.87 4.65
CA VAL A 161 80.42 21.26 5.25
C VAL A 161 80.34 21.23 6.80
N PHE A 162 80.17 20.05 7.32
CA PHE A 162 80.99 19.19 8.13
C PHE A 162 80.30 17.85 8.31
#